data_314eb4b45a17a652e210dc0357003248
#
_entry.id   314eb4b45a17a652e210dc0357003248
#
_cell.length_a   1.000
_cell.length_b   1.000
_cell.length_c   1.000
_cell.angle_alpha   90.00
_cell.angle_beta   90.00
_cell.angle_gamma   90.00
#
_symmetry.space_group_name_H-M   'P 1'
#
loop_
_entity.id
_entity.type
_entity.pdbx_description
1 polymer ?
#
loop_
_entity_poly.entity_id
_entity_poly.type
_entity_poly.pdbx_seq_one_letter_code
_entity_poly.pdbx_strand_id
1 'polypeptide(L)'
;PTWTLSNHDVEREVTRYGGGTTGLARARAMAMVMLALPGAVFLYNGEELGLPNVDLPDEVLQDPVRERSGHTERGRDACRVPMPWSGSTPPFGFSSNPDTWLPMPAQWAALTVARQLDDPASTLSFFRTVLHLRRNTFHFTDNDVRWLQLRDDALAFFSGGVLCVLNTGTAPLAPDPAAAAGAEDVEVAAPAPRLVVAAPCVVDDAGAGVSPTGRS
;
A
#
# COMPACT_ATOMS: atom_id res chain seq x y z
N PRO A 1 -9.64 -17.65 4.49
CA PRO A 1 -9.16 -16.97 3.27
C PRO A 1 -7.70 -16.53 3.45
N THR A 2 -7.06 -16.24 2.31
CA THR A 2 -5.70 -15.70 2.22
C THR A 2 -5.73 -14.45 1.35
N TRP A 3 -5.11 -13.38 1.84
CA TRP A 3 -5.12 -12.08 1.21
C TRP A 3 -3.70 -11.64 0.84
N THR A 4 -3.52 -11.09 -0.33
CA THR A 4 -2.28 -10.46 -0.80
C THR A 4 -2.61 -9.37 -1.81
N LEU A 5 -1.87 -8.28 -1.81
CA LEU A 5 -2.00 -7.21 -2.81
C LEU A 5 -0.98 -7.36 -3.92
N SER A 6 0.23 -7.80 -3.62
CA SER A 6 1.24 -8.09 -4.63
C SER A 6 2.12 -9.30 -4.28
N ASN A 7 2.95 -9.68 -5.23
CA ASN A 7 3.94 -10.74 -5.11
C ASN A 7 5.02 -10.54 -6.19
N HIS A 8 5.91 -11.52 -6.32
CA HIS A 8 7.02 -11.49 -7.30
C HIS A 8 6.60 -11.66 -8.77
N ASP A 9 5.30 -11.83 -9.05
CA ASP A 9 4.76 -12.04 -10.40
C ASP A 9 3.87 -10.89 -10.89
N VAL A 10 3.52 -9.95 -9.99
CA VAL A 10 2.63 -8.84 -10.31
C VAL A 10 3.27 -7.50 -9.98
N GLU A 11 2.79 -6.46 -10.64
CA GLU A 11 3.20 -5.09 -10.40
C GLU A 11 2.94 -4.66 -8.96
N ARG A 12 3.90 -3.94 -8.36
CA ARG A 12 3.76 -3.41 -7.00
C ARG A 12 2.61 -2.40 -6.90
N GLU A 13 1.92 -2.38 -5.77
CA GLU A 13 0.69 -1.61 -5.53
C GLU A 13 0.88 -0.13 -5.86
N VAL A 14 2.00 0.47 -5.42
CA VAL A 14 2.24 1.90 -5.64
C VAL A 14 2.21 2.23 -7.13
N THR A 15 2.84 1.42 -7.96
CA THR A 15 2.83 1.62 -9.42
C THR A 15 1.48 1.29 -10.02
N ARG A 16 0.89 0.15 -9.66
CA ARG A 16 -0.41 -0.32 -10.17
C ARG A 16 -1.55 0.67 -9.87
N TYR A 17 -1.46 1.40 -8.76
CA TYR A 17 -2.46 2.39 -8.37
C TYR A 17 -2.16 3.82 -8.82
N GLY A 18 -1.25 4.00 -9.76
CA GLY A 18 -1.01 5.28 -10.45
C GLY A 18 0.33 5.96 -10.13
N GLY A 19 1.19 5.29 -9.34
CA GLY A 19 2.53 5.82 -9.05
C GLY A 19 2.56 7.06 -8.15
N GLY A 20 3.76 7.48 -7.79
CA GLY A 20 3.99 8.69 -7.02
C GLY A 20 3.24 8.73 -5.67
N THR A 21 2.90 9.92 -5.22
CA THR A 21 2.18 10.14 -3.96
C THR A 21 0.76 9.59 -3.98
N THR A 22 0.07 9.69 -5.10
CA THR A 22 -1.29 9.14 -5.29
C THR A 22 -1.28 7.62 -5.22
N GLY A 23 -0.38 6.96 -5.94
CA GLY A 23 -0.23 5.51 -5.89
C GLY A 23 0.11 5.02 -4.49
N LEU A 24 1.00 5.72 -3.78
CA LEU A 24 1.36 5.40 -2.40
C LEU A 24 0.17 5.53 -1.44
N ALA A 25 -0.61 6.61 -1.55
CA ALA A 25 -1.79 6.81 -0.71
C ALA A 25 -2.83 5.70 -0.93
N ARG A 26 -3.09 5.33 -2.18
CA ARG A 26 -4.00 4.23 -2.54
C ARG A 26 -3.48 2.88 -2.07
N ALA A 27 -2.18 2.62 -2.19
CA ALA A 27 -1.55 1.39 -1.71
C ALA A 27 -1.72 1.24 -0.18
N ARG A 28 -1.47 2.31 0.59
CA ARG A 28 -1.69 2.33 2.04
C ARG A 28 -3.17 2.12 2.41
N ALA A 29 -4.10 2.74 1.68
CA ALA A 29 -5.52 2.56 1.91
C ALA A 29 -5.97 1.11 1.64
N MET A 30 -5.51 0.49 0.56
CA MET A 30 -5.81 -0.91 0.25
C MET A 30 -5.15 -1.88 1.24
N ALA A 31 -3.93 -1.59 1.70
CA ALA A 31 -3.29 -2.36 2.76
C ALA A 31 -4.10 -2.30 4.07
N MET A 32 -4.67 -1.14 4.42
CA MET A 32 -5.57 -1.01 5.56
C MET A 32 -6.79 -1.93 5.43
N VAL A 33 -7.46 -1.92 4.27
CA VAL A 33 -8.61 -2.81 3.98
C VAL A 33 -8.20 -4.28 4.13
N MET A 34 -7.11 -4.68 3.46
CA MET A 34 -6.60 -6.05 3.52
C MET A 34 -6.29 -6.50 4.94
N LEU A 35 -5.63 -5.64 5.72
CA LEU A 35 -5.25 -5.93 7.11
C LEU A 35 -6.45 -5.93 8.07
N ALA A 36 -7.58 -5.33 7.70
CA ALA A 36 -8.82 -5.36 8.48
C ALA A 36 -9.69 -6.60 8.19
N LEU A 37 -9.40 -7.36 7.13
CA LEU A 37 -10.14 -8.57 6.79
C LEU A 37 -9.64 -9.78 7.61
N PRO A 38 -10.53 -10.74 7.96
CA PRO A 38 -10.15 -11.98 8.64
C PRO A 38 -9.36 -12.90 7.70
N GLY A 39 -8.53 -13.78 8.26
CA GLY A 39 -7.73 -14.75 7.53
C GLY A 39 -6.23 -14.43 7.53
N ALA A 40 -5.46 -15.19 6.75
CA ALA A 40 -4.04 -14.98 6.60
C ALA A 40 -3.74 -13.83 5.63
N VAL A 41 -2.77 -13.00 5.97
CA VAL A 41 -2.31 -11.89 5.11
C VAL A 41 -0.85 -12.13 4.75
N PHE A 42 -0.54 -12.03 3.46
CA PHE A 42 0.81 -12.07 2.94
C PHE A 42 1.21 -10.69 2.45
N LEU A 43 2.30 -10.17 2.98
CA LEU A 43 2.91 -8.92 2.55
C LEU A 43 4.12 -9.26 1.68
N TYR A 44 4.19 -8.67 0.50
CA TYR A 44 5.36 -8.80 -0.35
C TYR A 44 6.46 -7.84 0.13
N ASN A 45 7.71 -8.30 0.17
CA ASN A 45 8.84 -7.51 0.65
C ASN A 45 8.94 -6.16 -0.08
N GLY A 46 9.04 -5.07 0.69
CA GLY A 46 9.06 -3.70 0.20
C GLY A 46 7.68 -3.06 0.04
N GLU A 47 6.59 -3.82 0.21
CA GLU A 47 5.22 -3.30 0.32
C GLU A 47 5.13 -2.37 1.54
N GLU A 48 5.71 -2.79 2.66
CA GLU A 48 5.80 -2.01 3.90
C GLU A 48 6.64 -0.73 3.79
N LEU A 49 7.47 -0.62 2.74
CA LEU A 49 8.23 0.59 2.44
C LEU A 49 7.55 1.48 1.40
N GLY A 50 6.49 0.98 0.76
CA GLY A 50 5.86 1.64 -0.36
C GLY A 50 6.72 1.68 -1.62
N LEU A 51 7.48 0.61 -1.88
CA LEU A 51 8.34 0.54 -3.05
C LEU A 51 7.50 0.47 -4.33
N PRO A 52 7.80 1.31 -5.34
CA PRO A 52 7.23 1.17 -6.67
C PRO A 52 7.98 0.12 -7.49
N ASN A 53 7.44 -0.27 -8.63
CA ASN A 53 8.21 -0.94 -9.68
C ASN A 53 9.37 -0.04 -10.14
N VAL A 54 10.43 -0.68 -10.61
CA VAL A 54 11.60 0.01 -11.18
C VAL A 54 11.56 -0.11 -12.70
N ASP A 55 11.68 1.03 -13.39
CA ASP A 55 11.92 1.00 -14.83
C ASP A 55 13.38 0.64 -15.08
N LEU A 56 13.62 -0.63 -15.38
CA LEU A 56 14.95 -1.19 -15.60
C LEU A 56 15.32 -1.06 -17.08
N PRO A 57 16.57 -0.72 -17.42
CA PRO A 57 17.03 -0.79 -18.81
C PRO A 57 17.01 -2.24 -19.30
N ASP A 58 16.75 -2.43 -20.57
CA ASP A 58 16.52 -3.75 -21.19
C ASP A 58 17.69 -4.72 -21.04
N GLU A 59 18.92 -4.19 -21.05
CA GLU A 59 20.16 -4.96 -20.94
C GLU A 59 20.39 -5.61 -19.58
N VAL A 60 19.69 -5.17 -18.52
CA VAL A 60 19.81 -5.75 -17.18
C VAL A 60 18.69 -6.71 -16.81
N LEU A 61 17.72 -6.88 -17.69
CA LEU A 61 16.58 -7.77 -17.44
C LEU A 61 17.02 -9.23 -17.40
N GLN A 62 16.57 -9.97 -16.39
CA GLN A 62 16.95 -11.34 -16.09
C GLN A 62 15.80 -12.34 -16.21
N ASP A 63 14.54 -11.87 -16.29
CA ASP A 63 13.40 -12.77 -16.36
C ASP A 63 13.40 -13.56 -17.66
N PRO A 64 13.38 -14.92 -17.60
CA PRO A 64 13.35 -15.77 -18.80
C PRO A 64 12.17 -15.52 -19.74
N VAL A 65 11.12 -14.85 -19.28
CA VAL A 65 9.99 -14.45 -20.13
C VAL A 65 10.45 -13.57 -21.28
N ARG A 66 11.41 -12.68 -21.06
CA ARG A 66 11.97 -11.80 -22.09
C ARG A 66 12.55 -12.61 -23.26
N GLU A 67 13.40 -13.58 -22.99
CA GLU A 67 14.00 -14.45 -24.00
C GLU A 67 12.95 -15.33 -24.71
N ARG A 68 12.05 -15.92 -23.93
CA ARG A 68 11.00 -16.81 -24.45
C ARG A 68 9.99 -16.09 -25.34
N SER A 69 9.72 -14.81 -25.09
CA SER A 69 8.82 -13.98 -25.88
C SER A 69 9.47 -13.35 -27.12
N GLY A 70 10.76 -13.63 -27.37
CA GLY A 70 11.51 -12.94 -28.41
C GLY A 70 11.63 -11.43 -28.15
N HIS A 71 11.83 -11.05 -26.89
CA HIS A 71 12.01 -9.67 -26.39
C HIS A 71 10.77 -8.78 -26.52
N THR A 72 9.57 -9.36 -26.72
CA THR A 72 8.32 -8.60 -26.76
C THR A 72 7.74 -8.31 -25.36
N GLU A 73 8.06 -9.13 -24.37
CA GLU A 73 7.67 -8.95 -22.97
C GLU A 73 8.89 -8.67 -22.11
N ARG A 74 8.76 -7.67 -21.20
CA ARG A 74 9.85 -7.27 -20.29
C ARG A 74 10.00 -8.21 -19.10
N GLY A 75 8.98 -9.02 -18.82
CA GLY A 75 8.96 -9.90 -17.66
C GLY A 75 8.65 -9.16 -16.36
N ARG A 76 9.06 -9.75 -15.24
CA ARG A 76 8.64 -9.38 -13.88
C ARG A 76 9.74 -8.71 -13.04
N ASP A 77 10.89 -8.43 -13.61
CA ASP A 77 12.07 -7.95 -12.88
C ASP A 77 11.81 -6.60 -12.18
N ALA A 78 10.94 -5.77 -12.74
CA ALA A 78 10.58 -4.47 -12.19
C ALA A 78 10.09 -4.51 -10.73
N CYS A 79 9.41 -5.59 -10.33
CA CYS A 79 8.95 -5.78 -8.95
C CYS A 79 9.91 -6.59 -8.07
N ARG A 80 11.03 -7.10 -8.64
CA ARG A 80 11.97 -8.03 -7.96
C ARG A 80 13.29 -7.39 -7.54
N VAL A 81 13.43 -6.08 -7.72
CA VAL A 81 14.63 -5.35 -7.30
C VAL A 81 14.86 -5.52 -5.80
N PRO A 82 16.13 -5.71 -5.35
CA PRO A 82 16.44 -5.91 -3.95
C PRO A 82 15.91 -4.81 -3.04
N MET A 83 15.58 -5.17 -1.79
CA MET A 83 15.01 -4.25 -0.80
C MET A 83 16.08 -3.33 -0.23
N PRO A 84 15.83 -2.00 -0.13
CA PRO A 84 16.78 -1.05 0.44
C PRO A 84 16.70 -1.03 1.97
N TRP A 85 17.83 -1.30 2.65
CA TRP A 85 17.89 -1.37 4.10
C TRP A 85 18.42 -0.08 4.75
N SER A 86 19.56 0.44 4.27
CA SER A 86 20.23 1.58 4.89
C SER A 86 21.20 2.27 3.94
N GLY A 87 21.69 3.44 4.34
CA GLY A 87 22.65 4.22 3.54
C GLY A 87 21.95 5.13 2.52
N SER A 88 22.78 5.86 1.76
CA SER A 88 22.34 6.88 0.79
C SER A 88 22.62 6.51 -0.67
N THR A 89 23.30 5.40 -0.91
CA THR A 89 23.68 4.93 -2.25
C THR A 89 23.45 3.44 -2.39
N PRO A 90 23.13 2.93 -3.60
CA PRO A 90 23.07 1.50 -3.86
C PRO A 90 24.36 0.79 -3.42
N PRO A 91 24.25 -0.43 -2.94
CA PRO A 91 23.05 -1.29 -2.81
C PRO A 91 22.28 -1.12 -1.49
N PHE A 92 22.30 0.06 -0.87
CA PHE A 92 21.53 0.43 0.32
C PHE A 92 21.59 -0.62 1.45
N GLY A 93 22.77 -1.15 1.74
CA GLY A 93 22.97 -2.14 2.81
C GLY A 93 22.40 -3.54 2.50
N PHE A 94 21.89 -3.78 1.31
CA PHE A 94 21.43 -5.10 0.89
C PHE A 94 22.61 -6.08 0.73
N SER A 95 23.72 -5.62 0.20
CA SER A 95 24.93 -6.40 -0.05
C SER A 95 26.19 -5.56 0.15
N SER A 96 27.30 -6.22 0.43
CA SER A 96 28.64 -5.60 0.36
C SER A 96 29.15 -5.50 -1.08
N ASN A 97 28.60 -6.30 -2.02
CA ASN A 97 28.86 -6.19 -3.44
C ASN A 97 27.97 -5.10 -4.03
N PRO A 98 28.51 -4.08 -4.72
CA PRO A 98 27.72 -3.06 -5.40
C PRO A 98 26.89 -3.63 -6.57
N ASP A 99 27.36 -4.72 -7.19
CA ASP A 99 26.70 -5.39 -8.31
C ASP A 99 25.62 -6.35 -7.79
N THR A 100 24.42 -5.83 -7.65
CA THR A 100 23.24 -6.64 -7.29
C THR A 100 22.64 -7.30 -8.53
N TRP A 101 21.89 -8.39 -8.34
CA TRP A 101 21.22 -9.12 -9.42
C TRP A 101 20.37 -8.22 -10.34
N LEU A 102 19.68 -7.26 -9.78
CA LEU A 102 19.01 -6.15 -10.47
C LEU A 102 19.47 -4.84 -9.87
N PRO A 103 19.73 -3.79 -10.66
CA PRO A 103 20.20 -2.51 -10.16
C PRO A 103 19.13 -1.81 -9.34
N MET A 104 19.54 -1.21 -8.23
CA MET A 104 18.68 -0.44 -7.36
C MET A 104 18.71 1.04 -7.75
N PRO A 105 17.56 1.71 -7.92
CA PRO A 105 17.53 3.10 -8.33
C PRO A 105 17.97 4.04 -7.20
N ALA A 106 18.80 5.04 -7.53
CA ALA A 106 19.37 5.98 -6.54
C ALA A 106 18.30 6.72 -5.71
N GLN A 107 17.13 6.99 -6.30
CA GLN A 107 15.99 7.63 -5.61
C GLN A 107 15.43 6.80 -4.45
N TRP A 108 15.73 5.51 -4.35
CA TRP A 108 15.33 4.68 -3.22
C TRP A 108 16.09 4.99 -1.92
N ALA A 109 17.07 5.91 -1.95
CA ALA A 109 17.68 6.43 -0.74
C ALA A 109 16.66 7.00 0.27
N ALA A 110 15.55 7.56 -0.22
CA ALA A 110 14.46 8.06 0.61
C ALA A 110 13.54 6.94 1.16
N LEU A 111 13.61 5.73 0.59
CA LEU A 111 12.71 4.63 0.90
C LEU A 111 13.37 3.51 1.72
N THR A 112 14.60 3.70 2.18
CA THR A 112 15.29 2.70 3.00
C THR A 112 14.58 2.45 4.32
N VAL A 113 14.70 1.21 4.84
CA VAL A 113 14.20 0.86 6.18
C VAL A 113 14.71 1.82 7.24
N ALA A 114 16.03 2.08 7.25
CA ALA A 114 16.63 2.98 8.23
C ALA A 114 16.05 4.39 8.18
N ARG A 115 15.74 4.90 6.97
CA ARG A 115 15.17 6.24 6.82
C ARG A 115 13.71 6.30 7.32
N GLN A 116 12.98 5.21 7.17
CA GLN A 116 11.56 5.17 7.53
C GLN A 116 11.32 4.78 9.00
N LEU A 117 12.27 4.14 9.67
CA LEU A 117 12.11 3.67 11.05
C LEU A 117 11.79 4.78 12.05
N ASP A 118 12.42 5.94 11.90
CA ASP A 118 12.29 7.07 12.81
C ASP A 118 11.26 8.12 12.33
N ASP A 119 10.64 7.89 11.17
CA ASP A 119 9.60 8.77 10.64
C ASP A 119 8.20 8.19 10.95
N PRO A 120 7.42 8.82 11.87
CA PRO A 120 6.08 8.35 12.21
C PRO A 120 5.08 8.45 11.06
N ALA A 121 5.34 9.29 10.04
CA ALA A 121 4.50 9.45 8.86
C ALA A 121 4.86 8.45 7.73
N SER A 122 5.96 7.70 7.88
CA SER A 122 6.43 6.75 6.88
C SER A 122 5.45 5.60 6.64
N THR A 123 5.62 4.93 5.49
CA THR A 123 4.85 3.74 5.16
C THR A 123 5.19 2.58 6.10
N LEU A 124 6.45 2.45 6.50
CA LEU A 124 6.86 1.44 7.47
C LEU A 124 6.19 1.65 8.84
N SER A 125 6.13 2.89 9.33
CA SER A 125 5.45 3.21 10.59
C SER A 125 3.94 2.97 10.50
N PHE A 126 3.33 3.27 9.36
CA PHE A 126 1.94 2.92 9.07
C PHE A 126 1.72 1.40 9.17
N PHE A 127 2.49 0.58 8.46
CA PHE A 127 2.35 -0.89 8.50
C PHE A 127 2.57 -1.45 9.91
N ARG A 128 3.57 -0.97 10.64
CA ARG A 128 3.81 -1.37 12.04
C ARG A 128 2.59 -1.08 12.91
N THR A 129 1.98 0.10 12.77
CA THR A 129 0.79 0.50 13.52
C THR A 129 -0.40 -0.39 13.20
N VAL A 130 -0.69 -0.62 11.91
CA VAL A 130 -1.85 -1.43 11.50
C VAL A 130 -1.67 -2.90 11.87
N LEU A 131 -0.47 -3.45 11.73
CA LEU A 131 -0.17 -4.82 12.17
C LEU A 131 -0.28 -4.97 13.69
N HIS A 132 0.14 -3.95 14.45
CA HIS A 132 -0.05 -3.94 15.90
C HIS A 132 -1.55 -3.92 16.26
N LEU A 133 -2.34 -3.08 15.60
CA LEU A 133 -3.81 -3.05 15.78
C LEU A 133 -4.43 -4.41 15.42
N ARG A 134 -4.05 -4.98 14.28
CA ARG A 134 -4.53 -6.28 13.83
C ARG A 134 -4.26 -7.37 14.88
N ARG A 135 -3.08 -7.38 15.46
CA ARG A 135 -2.69 -8.39 16.45
C ARG A 135 -3.37 -8.22 17.81
N ASN A 136 -3.59 -6.98 18.26
CA ASN A 136 -3.96 -6.71 19.64
C ASN A 136 -5.39 -6.17 19.81
N THR A 137 -6.06 -5.80 18.73
CA THR A 137 -7.39 -5.16 18.79
C THR A 137 -8.43 -5.95 18.02
N PHE A 138 -8.05 -6.59 16.90
CA PHE A 138 -8.99 -7.36 16.11
C PHE A 138 -9.22 -8.72 16.75
N HIS A 139 -10.48 -9.01 17.05
CA HIS A 139 -10.92 -10.31 17.53
C HIS A 139 -11.65 -11.03 16.40
N PHE A 140 -10.87 -11.61 15.48
CA PHE A 140 -11.44 -12.38 14.38
C PHE A 140 -11.99 -13.72 14.91
N THR A 141 -13.25 -13.72 15.30
CA THR A 141 -14.03 -14.93 15.52
C THR A 141 -14.79 -15.23 14.24
N ASP A 142 -14.60 -16.40 13.68
CA ASP A 142 -15.42 -17.01 12.62
C ASP A 142 -15.78 -16.16 11.40
N ASN A 143 -14.80 -15.59 10.69
CA ASN A 143 -14.98 -14.95 9.36
C ASN A 143 -16.11 -13.88 9.25
N ASP A 144 -16.45 -13.26 10.35
CA ASP A 144 -17.61 -12.36 10.43
C ASP A 144 -17.24 -10.98 9.83
N VAL A 145 -17.44 -10.84 8.53
CA VAL A 145 -17.38 -9.56 7.84
C VAL A 145 -18.79 -9.11 7.53
N ARG A 146 -19.22 -8.03 8.19
CA ARG A 146 -20.52 -7.41 7.91
C ARG A 146 -20.30 -6.16 7.07
N TRP A 147 -20.68 -6.25 5.80
CA TRP A 147 -20.62 -5.12 4.88
C TRP A 147 -21.70 -4.10 5.19
N LEU A 148 -21.35 -2.83 5.07
CA LEU A 148 -22.25 -1.72 5.21
C LEU A 148 -22.48 -1.06 3.85
N GLN A 149 -23.72 -0.73 3.54
CA GLN A 149 -24.01 0.07 2.36
C GLN A 149 -23.71 1.53 2.65
N LEU A 150 -22.83 2.09 1.84
CA LEU A 150 -22.54 3.51 1.76
C LEU A 150 -22.82 3.99 0.33
N ARG A 151 -22.29 5.14 -0.02
CA ARG A 151 -22.31 5.63 -1.41
C ARG A 151 -21.34 4.83 -2.29
N ASP A 152 -21.48 4.89 -3.61
CA ASP A 152 -20.76 4.05 -4.59
C ASP A 152 -19.23 4.23 -4.57
N ASP A 153 -18.74 5.37 -4.05
CA ASP A 153 -17.33 5.70 -3.94
C ASP A 153 -16.77 5.46 -2.52
N ALA A 154 -17.44 4.66 -1.72
CA ALA A 154 -17.00 4.31 -0.37
C ALA A 154 -17.27 2.84 -0.05
N LEU A 155 -16.36 2.25 0.70
CA LEU A 155 -16.45 0.89 1.21
C LEU A 155 -16.42 0.93 2.73
N ALA A 156 -17.33 0.20 3.38
CA ALA A 156 -17.26 0.02 4.82
C ALA A 156 -17.67 -1.40 5.22
N PHE A 157 -17.03 -1.88 6.28
CA PHE A 157 -17.40 -3.16 6.89
C PHE A 157 -16.96 -3.23 8.36
N PHE A 158 -17.69 -4.00 9.13
CA PHE A 158 -17.26 -4.45 10.44
C PHE A 158 -16.52 -5.79 10.33
N SER A 159 -15.43 -5.91 11.03
CA SER A 159 -14.68 -7.16 11.16
C SER A 159 -13.87 -7.15 12.47
N GLY A 160 -13.92 -8.23 13.23
CA GLY A 160 -13.13 -8.37 14.45
C GLY A 160 -13.34 -7.26 15.50
N GLY A 161 -14.55 -6.66 15.58
CA GLY A 161 -14.86 -5.55 16.48
C GLY A 161 -14.37 -4.18 16.01
N VAL A 162 -13.93 -4.07 14.76
CA VAL A 162 -13.43 -2.83 14.16
C VAL A 162 -14.28 -2.45 12.95
N LEU A 163 -14.61 -1.16 12.83
CA LEU A 163 -15.19 -0.58 11.62
C LEU A 163 -14.06 -0.11 10.70
N CYS A 164 -13.94 -0.72 9.54
CA CYS A 164 -13.06 -0.28 8.46
C CYS A 164 -13.86 0.54 7.45
N VAL A 165 -13.36 1.72 7.10
CA VAL A 165 -13.96 2.60 6.10
C VAL A 165 -12.91 3.06 5.11
N LEU A 166 -13.18 2.86 3.83
CA LEU A 166 -12.40 3.37 2.71
C LEU A 166 -13.25 4.38 1.94
N ASN A 167 -12.74 5.59 1.77
CA ASN A 167 -13.32 6.60 0.89
C ASN A 167 -12.44 6.74 -0.37
N THR A 168 -12.98 6.40 -1.53
CA THR A 168 -12.30 6.56 -2.82
C THR A 168 -12.77 7.82 -3.56
N GLY A 169 -13.77 8.50 -3.02
CA GLY A 169 -14.32 9.74 -3.56
C GLY A 169 -13.59 10.98 -3.07
N THR A 170 -13.95 12.12 -3.67
CA THR A 170 -13.42 13.43 -3.33
C THR A 170 -14.17 14.12 -2.19
N ALA A 171 -15.45 13.78 -2.00
CA ALA A 171 -16.24 14.36 -0.93
C ALA A 171 -15.90 13.68 0.42
N PRO A 172 -15.78 14.45 1.50
CA PRO A 172 -15.59 13.87 2.83
C PRO A 172 -16.69 12.85 3.17
N LEU A 173 -16.28 11.77 3.81
CA LEU A 173 -17.19 10.81 4.40
C LEU A 173 -17.12 11.01 5.92
N ALA A 174 -18.25 11.36 6.54
CA ALA A 174 -18.39 11.32 7.98
C ALA A 174 -19.10 10.00 8.32
N PRO A 175 -18.39 8.93 8.65
CA PRO A 175 -19.05 7.72 9.09
C PRO A 175 -19.70 8.05 10.45
N ASP A 176 -21.02 8.01 10.50
CA ASP A 176 -21.75 7.99 11.76
C ASP A 176 -21.69 6.54 12.28
N PRO A 177 -20.96 6.26 13.35
CA PRO A 177 -20.92 4.92 13.94
C PRO A 177 -22.30 4.44 14.38
N ALA A 178 -23.20 5.35 14.74
CA ALA A 178 -24.58 5.02 15.12
C ALA A 178 -25.44 4.69 13.89
N ALA A 179 -25.30 5.44 12.78
CA ALA A 179 -25.94 5.10 11.50
C ALA A 179 -25.39 3.80 10.91
N ALA A 180 -24.09 3.54 11.10
CA ALA A 180 -23.47 2.28 10.72
C ALA A 180 -23.90 1.10 11.63
N ALA A 181 -24.30 1.38 12.87
CA ALA A 181 -24.87 0.39 13.81
C ALA A 181 -26.38 0.19 13.64
N GLY A 182 -27.05 1.07 12.89
CA GLY A 182 -28.51 1.15 12.79
C GLY A 182 -29.21 0.17 11.86
N ALA A 183 -28.75 -1.07 11.79
CA ALA A 183 -29.63 -2.20 11.53
C ALA A 183 -30.03 -2.77 12.90
N GLU A 184 -31.32 -2.84 13.15
CA GLU A 184 -31.97 -3.38 14.33
C GLU A 184 -31.25 -4.65 14.83
N ASP A 185 -31.07 -4.74 16.18
CA ASP A 185 -30.55 -5.92 16.92
C ASP A 185 -29.03 -6.13 17.03
N VAL A 186 -28.24 -5.10 17.23
CA VAL A 186 -26.93 -5.30 17.84
C VAL A 186 -26.95 -4.72 19.26
N GLU A 187 -27.17 -5.62 20.21
CA GLU A 187 -26.82 -5.37 21.62
C GLU A 187 -25.30 -5.14 21.67
N VAL A 188 -24.88 -3.89 21.70
CA VAL A 188 -23.47 -3.50 21.81
C VAL A 188 -23.05 -3.76 23.26
N ALA A 189 -22.70 -5.02 23.55
CA ALA A 189 -21.94 -5.34 24.73
C ALA A 189 -20.53 -4.75 24.54
N ALA A 190 -20.25 -3.67 25.27
CA ALA A 190 -19.05 -2.83 25.25
C ALA A 190 -17.71 -3.58 25.07
N PRO A 191 -16.67 -2.93 24.46
CA PRO A 191 -16.50 -1.49 24.28
C PRO A 191 -16.87 -0.99 22.89
N ALA A 192 -17.13 0.31 22.75
CA ALA A 192 -17.49 0.95 21.49
C ALA A 192 -16.52 0.59 20.35
N PRO A 193 -17.02 0.33 19.12
CA PRO A 193 -16.18 -0.06 18.00
C PRO A 193 -15.11 1.00 17.74
N ARG A 194 -13.86 0.57 17.60
CA ARG A 194 -12.77 1.47 17.23
C ARG A 194 -12.86 1.77 15.75
N LEU A 195 -13.00 3.05 15.42
CA LEU A 195 -13.03 3.52 14.04
C LEU A 195 -11.62 3.52 13.47
N VAL A 196 -11.40 2.78 12.38
CA VAL A 196 -10.18 2.88 11.57
C VAL A 196 -10.59 3.47 10.23
N VAL A 197 -10.24 4.74 10.00
CA VAL A 197 -10.54 5.44 8.76
C VAL A 197 -9.32 5.43 7.86
N ALA A 198 -9.45 4.85 6.66
CA ALA A 198 -8.50 5.11 5.59
C ALA A 198 -8.83 6.49 5.00
N ALA A 199 -7.88 7.41 5.07
CA ALA A 199 -8.05 8.78 4.58
C ALA A 199 -8.31 8.81 3.06
N PRO A 200 -8.95 9.88 2.53
CA PRO A 200 -9.25 10.00 1.11
C PRO A 200 -7.99 9.95 0.26
N CYS A 201 -8.05 9.18 -0.83
CA CYS A 201 -6.98 9.07 -1.82
C CYS A 201 -6.97 10.26 -2.80
N VAL A 202 -7.39 11.43 -2.39
CA VAL A 202 -7.35 12.62 -3.24
C VAL A 202 -6.11 13.41 -2.91
N VAL A 203 -5.16 13.37 -3.81
CA VAL A 203 -4.10 14.38 -3.91
C VAL A 203 -4.58 15.36 -4.98
N ASP A 204 -4.86 16.59 -4.60
CA ASP A 204 -5.18 17.64 -5.55
C ASP A 204 -4.01 17.80 -6.54
N ASP A 205 -4.29 17.57 -7.80
CA ASP A 205 -3.41 17.88 -8.93
C ASP A 205 -3.39 19.43 -9.17
N ALA A 206 -3.20 20.18 -8.12
CA ALA A 206 -3.05 21.64 -8.22
C ALA A 206 -1.56 22.00 -8.09
N GLY A 207 -0.88 22.03 -9.23
CA GLY A 207 0.42 22.67 -9.24
C GLY A 207 1.49 22.16 -10.19
N ALA A 208 1.20 22.00 -11.46
CA ALA A 208 2.24 22.03 -12.48
C ALA A 208 1.78 22.93 -13.67
N GLY A 209 1.55 24.19 -13.37
CA GLY A 209 1.48 25.22 -14.36
C GLY A 209 2.89 25.60 -14.83
N VAL A 210 3.44 24.89 -15.80
CA VAL A 210 4.56 25.37 -16.59
C VAL A 210 3.98 26.24 -17.71
N SER A 211 4.00 27.53 -17.49
CA SER A 211 3.81 28.52 -18.58
C SER A 211 5.07 28.59 -19.44
N PRO A 212 4.97 28.37 -20.73
CA PRO A 212 6.00 28.78 -21.65
C PRO A 212 5.67 30.18 -22.16
N THR A 213 6.29 31.19 -21.60
CA THR A 213 6.41 32.52 -22.24
C THR A 213 7.89 32.86 -22.14
N GLY A 214 8.49 33.34 -23.12
CA GLY A 214 8.19 33.92 -24.38
C GLY A 214 9.45 34.49 -24.95
N ARG A 215 9.41 34.70 -26.18
CA ARG A 215 10.37 35.37 -27.06
C ARG A 215 10.88 36.71 -26.51
N SER A 216 12.14 36.94 -26.62
CA SER A 216 12.79 38.07 -27.33
C SER A 216 14.27 37.82 -27.44
#